data_5e235a7d28fd5a640380fe471ff7e298
#
_entry.id   5e235a7d28fd5a640380fe471ff7e298
#
_cell.length_a   1.000
_cell.length_b   1.000
_cell.length_c   1.000
_cell.angle_alpha   90.00
_cell.angle_beta   90.00
_cell.angle_gamma   90.00
#
_symmetry.space_group_name_H-M   'P 1'
#
loop_
_entity.id
_entity.type
_entity.pdbx_description
1 polymer ?
#
loop_
_entity_poly.entity_id
_entity_poly.type
_entity_poly.pdbx_seq_one_letter_code
_entity_poly.pdbx_strand_id
1 'polypeptide(L)'
;MTKGQKRVCIINYKGGVGKTTLALNLAAGLSTKGKVLLIDVDHQANLSRACLKSKEFTEDNSVAAIFKSYINRTQMPDTQIIEKAPLKRFKNLDILPSIEELDEFEFDLASTAHADDFHDWDKKTLICKWIDDNNLESEYDYIVFDCPPATMNITQNALAASHFYIVPLIPSELSLRGLNHLIHMIDNKIYSKLLAYKQMLEIGIQNGLYKNCIYKSFVGHIELKAAVLSMVQVAPNTYNRYGCTDVHQRGIDQLKQWEKSMDGLKGKVLYDHIVYKRTDIENAMGLGMPAYNTEYDNQGEITELVDYIAKIL
;
A
#
# COMPACT_ATOMS: atom_id res chain seq x y z
N MET A 1 -0.91 -24.62 -12.11
CA MET A 1 -1.77 -23.81 -11.24
C MET A 1 -1.48 -22.37 -11.57
N THR A 2 -2.43 -21.63 -12.10
CA THR A 2 -2.31 -20.18 -12.31
C THR A 2 -2.10 -19.54 -10.94
N LYS A 3 -0.96 -18.90 -10.76
CA LYS A 3 -0.64 -18.16 -9.55
C LYS A 3 -1.64 -17.00 -9.48
N GLY A 4 -2.59 -17.02 -8.57
CA GLY A 4 -3.56 -15.92 -8.43
C GLY A 4 -2.84 -14.59 -8.18
N GLN A 5 -3.43 -13.50 -8.66
CA GLN A 5 -2.92 -12.13 -8.46
C GLN A 5 -2.61 -11.85 -6.98
N LYS A 6 -1.50 -11.19 -6.69
CA LYS A 6 -1.11 -10.75 -5.35
C LYS A 6 -1.26 -9.23 -5.23
N ARG A 7 -1.97 -8.78 -4.20
CA ARG A 7 -2.21 -7.36 -3.92
C ARG A 7 -1.69 -7.01 -2.55
N VAL A 8 -0.90 -5.93 -2.45
CA VAL A 8 -0.21 -5.54 -1.22
C VAL A 8 -0.27 -4.03 -0.99
N CYS A 9 -0.62 -3.62 0.24
CA CYS A 9 -0.57 -2.24 0.72
C CYS A 9 0.74 -1.95 1.44
N ILE A 10 1.36 -0.81 1.14
CA ILE A 10 2.45 -0.25 1.95
C ILE A 10 1.85 0.86 2.80
N ILE A 11 1.77 0.67 4.10
CA ILE A 11 1.01 1.55 5.00
C ILE A 11 1.73 1.81 6.33
N ASN A 12 1.67 3.03 6.82
CA ASN A 12 1.99 3.42 8.21
C ASN A 12 1.38 4.80 8.49
N TYR A 13 0.92 5.04 9.71
CA TYR A 13 0.43 6.35 10.16
C TYR A 13 1.49 7.44 10.14
N LYS A 14 2.76 7.07 10.32
CA LYS A 14 3.85 8.04 10.38
C LYS A 14 4.31 8.45 8.99
N GLY A 15 4.43 9.76 8.76
CA GLY A 15 5.10 10.31 7.59
C GLY A 15 6.62 10.07 7.62
N GLY A 16 7.27 10.05 6.46
CA GLY A 16 8.73 9.96 6.36
C GLY A 16 9.36 8.62 6.77
N VAL A 17 8.57 7.54 6.82
CA VAL A 17 9.07 6.18 7.13
C VAL A 17 9.49 5.39 5.89
N GLY A 18 9.47 5.98 4.70
CA GLY A 18 9.86 5.32 3.46
C GLY A 18 8.76 4.48 2.78
N LYS A 19 7.47 4.78 3.00
CA LYS A 19 6.36 4.08 2.33
C LYS A 19 6.49 4.11 0.81
N THR A 20 6.52 5.30 0.24
CA THR A 20 6.64 5.53 -1.22
C THR A 20 7.91 4.90 -1.80
N THR A 21 9.03 5.03 -1.08
CA THR A 21 10.30 4.39 -1.48
C THR A 21 10.16 2.87 -1.53
N LEU A 22 9.57 2.26 -0.49
CA LEU A 22 9.35 0.82 -0.46
C LEU A 22 8.36 0.36 -1.53
N ALA A 23 7.26 1.10 -1.74
CA ALA A 23 6.26 0.79 -2.76
C ALA A 23 6.85 0.77 -4.17
N LEU A 24 7.61 1.82 -4.56
CA LEU A 24 8.26 1.90 -5.86
C LEU A 24 9.29 0.78 -6.05
N ASN A 25 10.14 0.53 -5.07
CA ASN A 25 11.18 -0.49 -5.17
C ASN A 25 10.60 -1.90 -5.18
N LEU A 26 9.57 -2.18 -4.39
CA LEU A 26 8.86 -3.46 -4.41
C LEU A 26 8.18 -3.70 -5.76
N ALA A 27 7.49 -2.69 -6.29
CA ALA A 27 6.85 -2.77 -7.61
C ALA A 27 7.89 -3.01 -8.72
N ALA A 28 9.04 -2.32 -8.68
CA ALA A 28 10.14 -2.52 -9.61
C ALA A 28 10.70 -3.96 -9.53
N GLY A 29 10.94 -4.49 -8.34
CA GLY A 29 11.42 -5.87 -8.15
C GLY A 29 10.39 -6.91 -8.62
N LEU A 30 9.12 -6.74 -8.27
CA LEU A 30 8.04 -7.62 -8.73
C LEU A 30 7.87 -7.57 -10.26
N SER A 31 8.12 -6.42 -10.90
CA SER A 31 8.01 -6.28 -12.36
C SER A 31 9.03 -7.10 -13.14
N THR A 32 10.07 -7.60 -12.48
CA THR A 32 11.01 -8.58 -13.05
C THR A 32 10.44 -10.00 -13.09
N LYS A 33 9.35 -10.26 -12.36
CA LYS A 33 8.74 -11.58 -12.20
C LYS A 33 7.36 -11.69 -12.86
N GLY A 34 6.69 -10.55 -13.11
CA GLY A 34 5.37 -10.50 -13.70
C GLY A 34 4.94 -9.06 -13.98
N LYS A 35 3.70 -8.87 -14.45
CA LYS A 35 3.13 -7.56 -14.72
C LYS A 35 2.61 -6.92 -13.42
N VAL A 36 2.99 -5.68 -13.16
CA VAL A 36 2.71 -4.96 -11.91
C VAL A 36 1.93 -3.68 -12.19
N LEU A 37 0.89 -3.44 -11.43
CA LEU A 37 0.23 -2.14 -11.31
C LEU A 37 0.61 -1.53 -9.95
N LEU A 38 1.26 -0.37 -9.97
CA LEU A 38 1.54 0.44 -8.79
C LEU A 38 0.50 1.56 -8.70
N ILE A 39 -0.27 1.58 -7.64
CA ILE A 39 -1.35 2.55 -7.43
C ILE A 39 -0.93 3.52 -6.32
N ASP A 40 -0.83 4.79 -6.68
CA ASP A 40 -0.63 5.88 -5.73
C ASP A 40 -2.00 6.31 -5.17
N VAL A 41 -2.21 6.13 -3.87
CA VAL A 41 -3.44 6.58 -3.18
C VAL A 41 -3.13 7.65 -2.12
N ASP A 42 -1.92 8.21 -2.14
CA ASP A 42 -1.54 9.34 -1.28
C ASP A 42 -1.88 10.67 -1.98
N HIS A 43 -2.70 11.51 -1.33
CA HIS A 43 -3.01 12.86 -1.82
C HIS A 43 -1.75 13.75 -2.00
N GLN A 44 -0.64 13.44 -1.34
CA GLN A 44 0.61 14.13 -1.59
C GLN A 44 1.18 13.84 -2.99
N ALA A 45 0.70 12.79 -3.68
CA ALA A 45 1.07 12.39 -5.03
C ALA A 45 2.60 12.32 -5.28
N ASN A 46 3.37 12.02 -4.23
CA ASN A 46 4.84 12.03 -4.29
C ASN A 46 5.39 10.97 -5.26
N LEU A 47 4.77 9.79 -5.30
CA LEU A 47 5.09 8.72 -6.24
C LEU A 47 4.82 9.17 -7.68
N SER A 48 3.62 9.67 -7.93
CA SER A 48 3.16 10.12 -9.25
C SER A 48 4.04 11.23 -9.80
N ARG A 49 4.31 12.26 -8.99
CA ARG A 49 5.19 13.38 -9.38
C ARG A 49 6.62 12.94 -9.66
N ALA A 50 7.15 12.05 -8.84
CA ALA A 50 8.51 11.56 -9.02
C ALA A 50 8.65 10.75 -10.31
N CYS A 51 7.73 9.80 -10.55
CA CYS A 51 7.85 8.85 -11.65
C CYS A 51 7.34 9.38 -12.99
N LEU A 52 6.34 10.29 -12.99
CA LEU A 52 5.60 10.72 -14.18
C LEU A 52 5.74 12.23 -14.45
N LYS A 53 6.90 12.79 -14.14
CA LYS A 53 7.24 14.24 -14.14
C LYS A 53 6.78 15.06 -15.36
N SER A 54 6.62 14.45 -16.52
CA SER A 54 6.26 15.14 -17.77
C SER A 54 4.76 15.19 -18.04
N LYS A 55 3.94 14.68 -17.10
CA LYS A 55 2.49 14.60 -17.25
C LYS A 55 1.79 15.38 -16.16
N GLU A 56 0.70 16.03 -16.54
CA GLU A 56 -0.25 16.62 -15.60
C GLU A 56 -1.42 15.65 -15.42
N PHE A 57 -1.81 15.44 -14.19
CA PHE A 57 -2.92 14.59 -13.83
C PHE A 57 -4.06 15.43 -13.27
N THR A 58 -5.27 14.98 -13.57
CA THR A 58 -6.53 15.59 -13.15
C THR A 58 -7.41 14.54 -12.48
N GLU A 59 -8.55 14.97 -11.98
CA GLU A 59 -9.55 14.07 -11.43
C GLU A 59 -9.97 12.95 -12.39
N ASP A 60 -9.94 13.20 -13.71
CA ASP A 60 -10.45 12.26 -14.72
C ASP A 60 -9.41 11.25 -15.23
N ASN A 61 -8.12 11.50 -15.00
CA ASN A 61 -7.03 10.63 -15.45
C ASN A 61 -6.10 10.16 -14.32
N SER A 62 -6.64 10.05 -13.12
CA SER A 62 -5.95 9.60 -11.92
C SER A 62 -6.84 8.65 -11.11
N VAL A 63 -6.33 8.17 -9.97
CA VAL A 63 -7.10 7.35 -9.03
C VAL A 63 -8.34 8.07 -8.52
N ALA A 64 -8.37 9.42 -8.53
CA ALA A 64 -9.54 10.22 -8.16
C ALA A 64 -10.76 9.92 -9.02
N ALA A 65 -10.59 9.55 -10.31
CA ALA A 65 -11.68 9.20 -11.20
C ALA A 65 -12.57 8.06 -10.65
N ILE A 66 -11.97 7.12 -9.92
CA ILE A 66 -12.69 6.01 -9.28
C ILE A 66 -13.66 6.55 -8.24
N PHE A 67 -13.22 7.45 -7.37
CA PHE A 67 -14.04 8.05 -6.30
C PHE A 67 -15.05 9.05 -6.84
N LYS A 68 -14.63 9.86 -7.82
CA LYS A 68 -15.50 10.80 -8.55
C LYS A 68 -16.70 10.09 -9.20
N SER A 69 -16.48 8.90 -9.76
CA SER A 69 -17.55 8.13 -10.39
C SER A 69 -18.65 7.76 -9.41
N TYR A 70 -18.31 7.42 -8.17
CA TYR A 70 -19.27 7.13 -7.11
C TYR A 70 -20.00 8.39 -6.65
N ILE A 71 -19.28 9.47 -6.35
CA ILE A 71 -19.85 10.73 -5.87
C ILE A 71 -20.86 11.30 -6.88
N ASN A 72 -20.49 11.30 -8.16
CA ASN A 72 -21.30 11.86 -9.25
C ASN A 72 -22.28 10.86 -9.89
N ARG A 73 -22.30 9.59 -9.44
CA ARG A 73 -23.09 8.51 -10.04
C ARG A 73 -22.86 8.34 -11.55
N THR A 74 -21.61 8.44 -11.95
CA THR A 74 -21.18 8.21 -13.32
C THR A 74 -20.64 6.81 -13.51
N GLN A 75 -20.31 6.45 -14.74
CA GLN A 75 -19.69 5.18 -15.05
C GLN A 75 -18.29 5.10 -14.40
N MET A 76 -17.94 3.92 -13.88
CA MET A 76 -16.59 3.62 -13.38
C MET A 76 -15.57 3.81 -14.52
N PRO A 77 -14.41 4.46 -14.26
CA PRO A 77 -13.41 4.67 -15.31
C PRO A 77 -12.85 3.35 -15.81
N ASP A 78 -12.47 3.33 -17.09
CA ASP A 78 -11.73 2.23 -17.69
C ASP A 78 -10.22 2.29 -17.34
N THR A 79 -9.42 1.46 -18.01
CA THR A 79 -7.97 1.38 -17.79
C THR A 79 -7.16 2.50 -18.43
N GLN A 80 -7.78 3.45 -19.14
CA GLN A 80 -7.07 4.58 -19.76
C GLN A 80 -6.45 5.54 -18.73
N ILE A 81 -6.89 5.47 -17.48
CA ILE A 81 -6.28 6.20 -16.36
C ILE A 81 -4.93 5.62 -15.89
N ILE A 82 -4.53 4.45 -16.40
CA ILE A 82 -3.27 3.79 -16.07
C ILE A 82 -2.17 4.27 -17.04
N GLU A 83 -1.02 4.60 -16.47
CA GLU A 83 0.15 5.07 -17.20
C GLU A 83 1.27 4.03 -17.23
N LYS A 84 1.98 3.94 -18.36
CA LYS A 84 3.22 3.18 -18.42
C LYS A 84 4.31 3.87 -17.61
N ALA A 85 4.95 3.17 -16.69
CA ALA A 85 6.10 3.72 -16.00
C ALA A 85 7.23 4.04 -17.01
N PRO A 86 7.79 5.26 -17.00
CA PRO A 86 8.85 5.64 -17.95
C PRO A 86 10.21 5.04 -17.57
N LEU A 87 10.22 3.81 -17.09
CA LEU A 87 11.36 3.10 -16.53
C LEU A 87 11.82 1.99 -17.48
N LYS A 88 12.77 2.30 -18.39
CA LYS A 88 13.24 1.38 -19.44
C LYS A 88 13.62 -0.02 -18.95
N ARG A 89 14.12 -0.13 -17.72
CA ARG A 89 14.53 -1.39 -17.10
C ARG A 89 13.35 -2.20 -16.56
N PHE A 90 12.25 -1.53 -16.18
CA PHE A 90 11.08 -2.13 -15.52
C PHE A 90 9.83 -2.04 -16.41
N LYS A 91 9.91 -2.64 -17.62
CA LYS A 91 8.89 -2.52 -18.67
C LYS A 91 7.51 -3.09 -18.31
N ASN A 92 7.45 -3.98 -17.31
CA ASN A 92 6.22 -4.61 -16.85
C ASN A 92 5.58 -3.84 -15.68
N LEU A 93 5.99 -2.59 -15.45
CA LEU A 93 5.46 -1.73 -14.40
C LEU A 93 4.57 -0.65 -15.03
N ASP A 94 3.33 -0.62 -14.58
CA ASP A 94 2.36 0.42 -14.87
C ASP A 94 2.03 1.18 -13.59
N ILE A 95 1.62 2.43 -13.70
CA ILE A 95 1.30 3.30 -12.57
C ILE A 95 -0.10 3.89 -12.75
N LEU A 96 -0.94 3.77 -11.72
CA LEU A 96 -2.14 4.59 -11.59
C LEU A 96 -1.79 5.79 -10.71
N PRO A 97 -1.79 7.02 -11.29
CA PRO A 97 -1.33 8.21 -10.58
C PRO A 97 -2.36 8.74 -9.59
N SER A 98 -1.88 9.52 -8.62
CA SER A 98 -2.64 10.34 -7.68
C SER A 98 -2.55 11.83 -8.03
N ILE A 99 -3.40 12.62 -7.38
CA ILE A 99 -3.43 14.09 -7.45
C ILE A 99 -3.55 14.69 -6.05
N GLU A 100 -3.21 15.98 -5.89
CA GLU A 100 -3.29 16.65 -4.59
C GLU A 100 -4.74 16.76 -4.10
N GLU A 101 -5.67 17.01 -5.01
CA GLU A 101 -7.09 17.15 -4.72
C GLU A 101 -7.75 15.86 -4.22
N LEU A 102 -7.01 14.75 -4.12
CA LEU A 102 -7.53 13.47 -3.63
C LEU A 102 -8.04 13.56 -2.18
N ASP A 103 -7.57 14.50 -1.38
CA ASP A 103 -8.06 14.74 -0.01
C ASP A 103 -9.46 15.37 0.00
N GLU A 104 -9.83 16.16 -1.03
CA GLU A 104 -11.20 16.69 -1.20
C GLU A 104 -12.19 15.55 -1.43
N PHE A 105 -11.80 14.54 -2.21
CA PHE A 105 -12.62 13.33 -2.43
C PHE A 105 -12.82 12.52 -1.15
N GLU A 106 -11.87 12.54 -0.21
CA GLU A 106 -12.05 11.91 1.11
C GLU A 106 -13.17 12.58 1.90
N PHE A 107 -13.23 13.92 1.87
CA PHE A 107 -14.30 14.70 2.50
C PHE A 107 -15.66 14.46 1.82
N ASP A 108 -15.68 14.47 0.49
CA ASP A 108 -16.88 14.24 -0.29
C ASP A 108 -17.44 12.84 -0.10
N LEU A 109 -16.58 11.81 -0.07
CA LEU A 109 -16.98 10.44 0.26
C LEU A 109 -17.60 10.33 1.65
N ALA A 110 -17.05 11.04 2.63
CA ALA A 110 -17.59 11.02 4.00
C ALA A 110 -18.99 11.61 4.05
N SER A 111 -19.24 12.71 3.32
CA SER A 111 -20.52 13.45 3.29
C SER A 111 -21.56 12.89 2.33
N THR A 112 -21.15 12.19 1.26
CA THR A 112 -22.06 11.62 0.26
C THR A 112 -22.85 10.47 0.85
N ALA A 113 -24.19 10.47 0.61
CA ALA A 113 -25.09 9.37 0.90
C ALA A 113 -26.06 9.20 -0.25
N HIS A 114 -26.14 8.00 -0.81
CA HIS A 114 -27.11 7.65 -1.85
C HIS A 114 -28.17 6.73 -1.24
N ALA A 115 -29.44 6.89 -1.67
CA ALA A 115 -30.58 6.19 -1.08
C ALA A 115 -30.53 4.66 -1.26
N ASP A 116 -29.83 4.20 -2.27
CA ASP A 116 -29.63 2.79 -2.63
C ASP A 116 -28.30 2.20 -2.16
N ASP A 117 -27.48 2.98 -1.45
CA ASP A 117 -26.19 2.52 -0.91
C ASP A 117 -26.37 1.58 0.27
N PHE A 118 -25.47 0.61 0.37
CA PHE A 118 -25.38 -0.25 1.53
C PHE A 118 -24.34 0.28 2.52
N HIS A 119 -24.76 1.27 3.34
CA HIS A 119 -23.93 1.88 4.38
C HIS A 119 -22.57 2.36 3.84
N ASP A 120 -21.52 2.03 4.58
CA ASP A 120 -20.14 2.35 4.22
C ASP A 120 -19.48 1.33 3.27
N TRP A 121 -20.15 0.22 2.94
CA TRP A 121 -19.59 -0.83 2.09
C TRP A 121 -19.18 -0.27 0.73
N ASP A 122 -20.13 0.37 0.05
CA ASP A 122 -19.89 0.88 -1.30
C ASP A 122 -18.72 1.87 -1.33
N LYS A 123 -18.67 2.80 -0.35
CA LYS A 123 -17.60 3.81 -0.25
C LYS A 123 -16.21 3.21 -0.01
N LYS A 124 -16.12 2.03 0.60
CA LYS A 124 -14.85 1.39 1.02
C LYS A 124 -14.40 0.28 0.09
N THR A 125 -15.19 -0.03 -0.94
CA THR A 125 -14.89 -1.11 -1.89
C THR A 125 -14.87 -0.67 -3.35
N LEU A 126 -14.78 0.64 -3.61
CA LEU A 126 -14.75 1.22 -4.96
C LEU A 126 -13.55 0.73 -5.78
N ILE A 127 -12.38 0.59 -5.16
CA ILE A 127 -11.20 0.01 -5.83
C ILE A 127 -11.44 -1.47 -6.15
N CYS A 128 -12.10 -2.24 -5.27
CA CYS A 128 -12.49 -3.61 -5.60
C CYS A 128 -13.41 -3.66 -6.81
N LYS A 129 -14.43 -2.77 -6.83
CA LYS A 129 -15.33 -2.63 -7.96
C LYS A 129 -14.57 -2.32 -9.26
N TRP A 130 -13.66 -1.34 -9.22
CA TRP A 130 -12.88 -0.94 -10.38
C TRP A 130 -11.96 -2.07 -10.90
N ILE A 131 -11.35 -2.84 -10.01
CA ILE A 131 -10.54 -4.02 -10.36
C ILE A 131 -11.40 -5.07 -11.08
N ASP A 132 -12.61 -5.34 -10.56
CA ASP A 132 -13.52 -6.34 -11.14
C ASP A 132 -14.10 -5.86 -12.47
N ASP A 133 -14.59 -4.62 -12.55
CA ASP A 133 -15.20 -4.04 -13.76
C ASP A 133 -14.21 -4.02 -14.94
N ASN A 134 -12.92 -3.82 -14.65
CA ASN A 134 -11.84 -3.79 -15.65
C ASN A 134 -11.08 -5.12 -15.79
N ASN A 135 -11.50 -6.18 -15.10
CA ASN A 135 -10.87 -7.50 -15.13
C ASN A 135 -9.35 -7.48 -14.90
N LEU A 136 -8.87 -6.62 -13.99
CA LEU A 136 -7.44 -6.42 -13.75
C LEU A 136 -6.75 -7.64 -13.14
N GLU A 137 -7.52 -8.57 -12.56
CA GLU A 137 -6.99 -9.85 -12.05
C GLU A 137 -6.35 -10.70 -13.15
N SER A 138 -6.87 -10.59 -14.38
CA SER A 138 -6.31 -11.31 -15.54
C SER A 138 -5.15 -10.55 -16.21
N GLU A 139 -5.00 -9.27 -15.95
CA GLU A 139 -4.02 -8.41 -16.62
C GLU A 139 -2.72 -8.25 -15.81
N TYR A 140 -2.82 -8.18 -14.48
CA TYR A 140 -1.67 -7.94 -13.59
C TYR A 140 -1.44 -9.12 -12.65
N ASP A 141 -0.19 -9.56 -12.52
CA ASP A 141 0.23 -10.55 -11.54
C ASP A 141 0.30 -9.96 -10.13
N TYR A 142 0.60 -8.65 -10.04
CA TYR A 142 0.75 -7.93 -8.78
C TYR A 142 0.08 -6.56 -8.85
N ILE A 143 -0.54 -6.14 -7.73
CA ILE A 143 -0.95 -4.76 -7.50
C ILE A 143 -0.30 -4.29 -6.19
N VAL A 144 0.38 -3.15 -6.23
CA VAL A 144 1.02 -2.53 -5.07
C VAL A 144 0.37 -1.18 -4.81
N PHE A 145 -0.05 -0.92 -3.58
CA PHE A 145 -0.64 0.35 -3.18
C PHE A 145 0.36 1.15 -2.32
N ASP A 146 0.65 2.38 -2.72
CA ASP A 146 1.33 3.37 -1.88
C ASP A 146 0.28 4.19 -1.13
N CYS A 147 0.20 4.01 0.19
CA CYS A 147 -0.87 4.57 1.01
C CYS A 147 -0.44 5.82 1.78
N PRO A 148 -1.34 6.79 2.00
CA PRO A 148 -1.09 7.96 2.84
C PRO A 148 -0.87 7.56 4.32
N PRO A 149 -0.40 8.48 5.17
CA PRO A 149 -0.26 8.26 6.61
C PRO A 149 -1.60 8.36 7.36
N ALA A 150 -2.64 7.71 6.84
CA ALA A 150 -4.01 7.77 7.34
C ALA A 150 -4.74 6.45 7.08
N THR A 151 -5.88 6.22 7.75
CA THR A 151 -6.78 5.08 7.51
C THR A 151 -8.21 5.55 7.22
N MET A 152 -8.33 6.57 6.40
CA MET A 152 -9.61 7.12 5.94
C MET A 152 -10.19 6.27 4.78
N ASN A 153 -11.29 6.69 4.15
CA ASN A 153 -12.01 5.87 3.16
C ASN A 153 -11.13 5.41 1.99
N ILE A 154 -10.28 6.28 1.46
CA ILE A 154 -9.39 5.95 0.34
C ILE A 154 -8.39 4.87 0.73
N THR A 155 -7.76 5.00 1.90
CA THR A 155 -6.86 3.96 2.42
C THR A 155 -7.61 2.65 2.72
N GLN A 156 -8.85 2.73 3.23
CA GLN A 156 -9.67 1.55 3.47
C GLN A 156 -10.03 0.82 2.17
N ASN A 157 -10.18 1.54 1.06
CA ASN A 157 -10.34 0.95 -0.27
C ASN A 157 -9.11 0.13 -0.69
N ALA A 158 -7.91 0.68 -0.53
CA ALA A 158 -6.67 -0.03 -0.82
C ALA A 158 -6.51 -1.29 0.06
N LEU A 159 -6.82 -1.18 1.35
CA LEU A 159 -6.82 -2.31 2.27
C LEU A 159 -7.85 -3.37 1.87
N ALA A 160 -9.10 -2.99 1.57
CA ALA A 160 -10.18 -3.91 1.18
C ALA A 160 -9.81 -4.74 -0.07
N ALA A 161 -9.05 -4.13 -0.99
CA ALA A 161 -8.56 -4.77 -2.21
C ALA A 161 -7.27 -5.58 -2.02
N SER A 162 -6.63 -5.58 -0.84
CA SER A 162 -5.31 -6.17 -0.63
C SER A 162 -5.35 -7.51 0.11
N HIS A 163 -4.46 -8.43 -0.27
CA HIS A 163 -4.23 -9.70 0.44
C HIS A 163 -3.28 -9.49 1.63
N PHE A 164 -2.32 -8.56 1.46
CA PHE A 164 -1.25 -8.33 2.42
C PHE A 164 -1.06 -6.84 2.66
N TYR A 165 -0.55 -6.51 3.84
CA TYR A 165 0.02 -5.19 4.09
C TYR A 165 1.43 -5.31 4.65
N ILE A 166 2.26 -4.31 4.34
CA ILE A 166 3.63 -4.18 4.80
C ILE A 166 3.77 -2.84 5.49
N VAL A 167 4.44 -2.83 6.62
CA VAL A 167 4.61 -1.64 7.46
C VAL A 167 6.08 -1.25 7.55
N PRO A 168 6.56 -0.28 6.74
CA PRO A 168 7.86 0.31 6.98
C PRO A 168 7.82 1.15 8.26
N LEU A 169 8.82 1.01 9.13
CA LEU A 169 8.88 1.73 10.40
C LEU A 169 10.31 2.13 10.79
N ILE A 170 10.44 3.31 11.38
CA ILE A 170 11.67 3.73 12.03
C ILE A 170 11.69 3.10 13.43
N PRO A 171 12.75 2.41 13.86
CA PRO A 171 12.79 1.76 15.16
C PRO A 171 12.97 2.79 16.29
N SER A 172 11.90 3.47 16.63
CA SER A 172 11.81 4.42 17.74
C SER A 172 10.58 4.14 18.58
N GLU A 173 10.59 4.45 19.86
CA GLU A 173 9.49 4.17 20.78
C GLU A 173 8.13 4.66 20.26
N LEU A 174 8.08 5.89 19.73
CA LEU A 174 6.85 6.45 19.16
C LEU A 174 6.33 5.67 17.94
N SER A 175 7.24 5.21 17.07
CA SER A 175 6.86 4.43 15.90
C SER A 175 6.32 3.04 16.28
N LEU A 176 6.86 2.45 17.34
CA LEU A 176 6.44 1.12 17.82
C LEU A 176 5.01 1.18 18.40
N ARG A 177 4.70 2.21 19.19
CA ARG A 177 3.32 2.43 19.68
C ARG A 177 2.34 2.59 18.52
N GLY A 178 2.74 3.31 17.46
CA GLY A 178 1.95 3.46 16.24
C GLY A 178 1.72 2.14 15.50
N LEU A 179 2.70 1.23 15.47
CA LEU A 179 2.57 -0.08 14.82
C LEU A 179 1.46 -0.92 15.47
N ASN A 180 1.46 -1.05 16.80
CA ASN A 180 0.43 -1.81 17.50
C ASN A 180 -0.97 -1.23 17.25
N HIS A 181 -1.09 0.09 17.30
CA HIS A 181 -2.35 0.77 17.02
C HIS A 181 -2.81 0.52 15.55
N LEU A 182 -1.89 0.59 14.59
CA LEU A 182 -2.20 0.34 13.17
C LEU A 182 -2.70 -1.09 12.94
N ILE A 183 -2.02 -2.09 13.48
CA ILE A 183 -2.44 -3.51 13.39
C ILE A 183 -3.84 -3.67 13.98
N HIS A 184 -4.06 -3.14 15.20
CA HIS A 184 -5.38 -3.21 15.85
C HIS A 184 -6.47 -2.51 15.02
N MET A 185 -6.19 -1.34 14.43
CA MET A 185 -7.14 -0.62 13.59
C MET A 185 -7.49 -1.40 12.32
N ILE A 186 -6.51 -1.98 11.65
CA ILE A 186 -6.75 -2.77 10.43
C ILE A 186 -7.56 -4.01 10.78
N ASP A 187 -7.09 -4.84 11.70
CA ASP A 187 -7.67 -6.17 11.96
C ASP A 187 -9.01 -6.08 12.70
N ASN A 188 -9.09 -5.24 13.75
CA ASN A 188 -10.24 -5.25 14.66
C ASN A 188 -11.25 -4.12 14.44
N LYS A 189 -10.93 -3.11 13.63
CA LYS A 189 -11.88 -2.03 13.34
C LYS A 189 -12.30 -1.99 11.88
N ILE A 190 -11.34 -1.97 10.94
CA ILE A 190 -11.65 -1.84 9.51
C ILE A 190 -12.19 -3.17 8.98
N TYR A 191 -11.43 -4.24 9.10
CA TYR A 191 -11.83 -5.54 8.55
C TYR A 191 -13.02 -6.17 9.24
N SER A 192 -13.13 -6.09 10.57
CA SER A 192 -14.30 -6.58 11.30
C SER A 192 -15.58 -5.91 10.82
N LYS A 193 -15.53 -4.59 10.54
CA LYS A 193 -16.68 -3.84 10.01
C LYS A 193 -17.02 -4.24 8.58
N LEU A 194 -16.01 -4.35 7.70
CA LEU A 194 -16.22 -4.79 6.31
C LEU A 194 -16.77 -6.21 6.22
N LEU A 195 -16.29 -7.13 7.06
CA LEU A 195 -16.81 -8.50 7.11
C LEU A 195 -18.25 -8.54 7.62
N ALA A 196 -18.62 -7.74 8.62
CA ALA A 196 -19.99 -7.63 9.09
C ALA A 196 -20.92 -7.12 7.98
N TYR A 197 -20.51 -6.09 7.23
CA TYR A 197 -21.29 -5.61 6.07
C TYR A 197 -21.42 -6.67 5.00
N LYS A 198 -20.34 -7.38 4.67
CA LYS A 198 -20.39 -8.47 3.68
C LYS A 198 -21.40 -9.55 4.11
N GLN A 199 -21.40 -9.99 5.36
CA GLN A 199 -22.36 -10.98 5.87
C GLN A 199 -23.81 -10.49 5.76
N MET A 200 -24.08 -9.22 6.11
CA MET A 200 -25.42 -8.63 5.95
C MET A 200 -25.84 -8.59 4.48
N LEU A 201 -24.92 -8.23 3.58
CA LEU A 201 -25.17 -8.23 2.13
C LEU A 201 -25.46 -9.64 1.61
N GLU A 202 -24.69 -10.64 2.01
CA GLU A 202 -24.89 -12.05 1.60
C GLU A 202 -26.30 -12.52 1.98
N ILE A 203 -26.75 -12.22 3.19
CA ILE A 203 -28.12 -12.54 3.64
C ILE A 203 -29.17 -11.76 2.81
N GLY A 204 -28.97 -10.49 2.57
CA GLY A 204 -29.88 -9.67 1.78
C GLY A 204 -29.99 -10.13 0.32
N ILE A 205 -28.87 -10.48 -0.30
CA ILE A 205 -28.80 -11.03 -1.67
C ILE A 205 -29.54 -12.37 -1.75
N GLN A 206 -29.29 -13.28 -0.81
CA GLN A 206 -29.97 -14.58 -0.73
C GLN A 206 -31.51 -14.44 -0.60
N ASN A 207 -31.97 -13.41 0.10
CA ASN A 207 -33.40 -13.13 0.28
C ASN A 207 -33.98 -12.25 -0.84
N GLY A 208 -33.22 -11.92 -1.88
CA GLY A 208 -33.69 -11.08 -3.00
C GLY A 208 -33.88 -9.60 -2.67
N LEU A 209 -33.34 -9.12 -1.53
CA LEU A 209 -33.46 -7.72 -1.09
C LEU A 209 -32.45 -6.80 -1.78
N TYR A 210 -31.30 -7.33 -2.15
CA TYR A 210 -30.21 -6.58 -2.78
C TYR A 210 -29.73 -7.26 -4.06
N LYS A 211 -29.26 -6.46 -5.02
CA LYS A 211 -28.45 -6.96 -6.15
C LYS A 211 -27.08 -7.37 -5.63
N ASN A 212 -26.40 -8.27 -6.34
CA ASN A 212 -25.05 -8.65 -5.98
C ASN A 212 -24.09 -7.46 -6.13
N CYS A 213 -23.60 -6.96 -5.00
CA CYS A 213 -22.62 -5.87 -4.88
C CYS A 213 -21.35 -6.33 -4.12
N ILE A 214 -21.16 -7.63 -3.95
CA ILE A 214 -19.95 -8.19 -3.36
C ILE A 214 -18.95 -8.44 -4.47
N TYR A 215 -17.85 -7.70 -4.43
CA TYR A 215 -16.81 -7.76 -5.46
C TYR A 215 -15.87 -8.94 -5.22
N LYS A 216 -15.45 -9.61 -6.33
CA LYS A 216 -14.50 -10.74 -6.28
C LYS A 216 -13.15 -10.30 -5.72
N SER A 217 -12.76 -9.06 -6.03
CA SER A 217 -11.51 -8.47 -5.56
C SER A 217 -11.53 -8.07 -4.08
N PHE A 218 -12.69 -8.12 -3.40
CA PHE A 218 -12.71 -7.95 -1.96
C PHE A 218 -12.07 -9.16 -1.27
N VAL A 219 -10.96 -8.91 -0.59
CA VAL A 219 -10.25 -9.96 0.17
C VAL A 219 -10.81 -10.02 1.58
N GLY A 220 -11.48 -11.12 1.90
CA GLY A 220 -12.13 -11.32 3.21
C GLY A 220 -11.17 -11.39 4.41
N HIS A 221 -9.86 -11.39 4.17
CA HIS A 221 -8.82 -11.38 5.19
C HIS A 221 -7.57 -10.72 4.63
N ILE A 222 -7.03 -9.76 5.38
CA ILE A 222 -5.73 -9.15 5.08
C ILE A 222 -4.70 -9.60 6.10
N GLU A 223 -3.48 -9.89 5.66
CA GLU A 223 -2.40 -10.36 6.52
C GLU A 223 -1.29 -9.33 6.62
N LEU A 224 -0.82 -9.01 7.84
CA LEU A 224 0.48 -8.35 8.02
C LEU A 224 1.57 -9.27 7.47
N LYS A 225 2.17 -8.91 6.34
CA LYS A 225 3.21 -9.73 5.70
C LYS A 225 4.57 -9.47 6.27
N ALA A 226 4.91 -8.21 6.48
CA ALA A 226 6.18 -7.81 7.04
C ALA A 226 6.10 -6.44 7.74
N ALA A 227 6.86 -6.30 8.82
CA ALA A 227 7.25 -5.02 9.41
C ALA A 227 8.73 -4.78 9.05
N VAL A 228 8.99 -3.74 8.26
CA VAL A 228 10.30 -3.43 7.68
C VAL A 228 10.96 -2.31 8.47
N LEU A 229 12.14 -2.57 9.02
CA LEU A 229 12.95 -1.54 9.66
C LEU A 229 13.57 -0.65 8.59
N SER A 230 13.07 0.57 8.48
CA SER A 230 13.45 1.53 7.44
C SER A 230 13.95 2.84 8.03
N MET A 231 14.67 3.61 7.22
CA MET A 231 15.24 4.90 7.62
C MET A 231 16.11 4.82 8.87
N VAL A 232 16.78 3.69 9.08
CA VAL A 232 17.62 3.45 10.25
C VAL A 232 18.89 4.31 10.14
N GLN A 233 19.19 5.08 11.17
CA GLN A 233 20.36 5.96 11.18
C GLN A 233 21.62 5.18 11.56
N VAL A 234 22.62 5.22 10.69
CA VAL A 234 23.94 4.68 10.97
C VAL A 234 24.63 5.51 12.06
N ALA A 235 25.27 4.87 13.00
CA ALA A 235 26.13 5.53 13.98
C ALA A 235 27.57 5.05 13.78
N PRO A 236 28.44 5.87 13.18
CA PRO A 236 29.86 5.55 13.06
C PRO A 236 30.46 5.24 14.44
N ASN A 237 31.29 4.23 14.52
CA ASN A 237 31.97 3.81 15.75
C ASN A 237 31.08 3.17 16.84
N THR A 238 29.87 2.73 16.53
CA THR A 238 29.06 1.92 17.46
C THR A 238 29.31 0.43 17.25
N TYR A 239 29.47 -0.29 18.37
CA TYR A 239 29.72 -1.74 18.39
C TYR A 239 28.43 -2.56 18.58
N ASN A 240 27.24 -1.95 18.34
CA ASN A 240 26.01 -2.72 18.41
C ASN A 240 25.79 -3.55 17.13
N ARG A 241 24.97 -4.60 17.22
CA ARG A 241 24.74 -5.59 16.15
C ARG A 241 24.34 -4.95 14.81
N TYR A 242 23.65 -3.81 14.85
CA TYR A 242 23.06 -3.18 13.66
C TYR A 242 23.81 -1.91 13.21
N GLY A 243 24.89 -1.51 13.87
CA GLY A 243 25.65 -0.32 13.52
C GLY A 243 24.82 0.98 13.53
N CYS A 244 23.72 1.00 14.29
CA CYS A 244 22.78 2.12 14.33
C CYS A 244 22.90 2.94 15.62
N THR A 245 22.21 4.08 15.67
CA THR A 245 22.16 4.93 16.87
C THR A 245 21.56 4.17 18.07
N ASP A 246 21.94 4.57 19.29
CA ASP A 246 21.40 3.94 20.52
C ASP A 246 19.89 4.05 20.64
N VAL A 247 19.29 5.11 20.09
CA VAL A 247 17.84 5.27 20.04
C VAL A 247 17.20 4.18 19.18
N HIS A 248 17.76 3.92 18.00
CA HIS A 248 17.27 2.88 17.10
C HIS A 248 17.55 1.47 17.65
N GLN A 249 18.72 1.26 18.27
CA GLN A 249 19.03 -0.02 18.91
C GLN A 249 18.02 -0.35 20.02
N ARG A 250 17.72 0.61 20.91
CA ARG A 250 16.69 0.42 21.96
C ARG A 250 15.31 0.14 21.37
N GLY A 251 14.96 0.82 20.27
CA GLY A 251 13.69 0.56 19.55
C GLY A 251 13.65 -0.86 19.00
N ILE A 252 14.73 -1.36 18.39
CA ILE A 252 14.82 -2.73 17.88
C ILE A 252 14.69 -3.75 19.04
N ASP A 253 15.35 -3.50 20.15
CA ASP A 253 15.31 -4.42 21.31
C ASP A 253 13.90 -4.46 21.95
N GLN A 254 13.21 -3.31 22.01
CA GLN A 254 11.82 -3.24 22.45
C GLN A 254 10.89 -3.99 21.49
N LEU A 255 11.09 -3.84 20.17
CA LEU A 255 10.30 -4.53 19.15
C LEU A 255 10.43 -6.05 19.26
N LYS A 256 11.65 -6.56 19.53
CA LYS A 256 11.90 -7.99 19.81
C LYS A 256 11.16 -8.50 21.04
N GLN A 257 10.99 -7.65 22.07
CA GLN A 257 10.22 -8.01 23.25
C GLN A 257 8.72 -8.07 22.91
N TRP A 258 8.21 -7.10 22.17
CA TRP A 258 6.80 -7.05 21.77
C TRP A 258 6.43 -8.20 20.82
N GLU A 259 7.30 -8.55 19.88
CA GLU A 259 7.08 -9.68 18.98
C GLU A 259 6.80 -11.00 19.72
N LYS A 260 7.41 -11.19 20.91
CA LYS A 260 7.17 -12.37 21.76
C LYS A 260 5.78 -12.40 22.40
N SER A 261 5.16 -11.23 22.58
CA SER A 261 3.86 -11.07 23.27
C SER A 261 2.69 -10.78 22.34
N MET A 262 2.97 -10.49 21.06
CA MET A 262 1.95 -10.12 20.07
C MET A 262 1.91 -11.17 18.93
N ASP A 263 0.93 -12.06 18.98
CA ASP A 263 0.82 -13.14 17.97
C ASP A 263 0.78 -12.63 16.53
N GLY A 264 0.10 -11.51 16.26
CA GLY A 264 0.02 -10.91 14.92
C GLY A 264 1.35 -10.38 14.38
N LEU A 265 2.36 -10.17 15.23
CA LEU A 265 3.68 -9.64 14.85
C LEU A 265 4.77 -10.72 14.78
N LYS A 266 4.51 -11.88 15.37
CA LYS A 266 5.50 -12.96 15.51
C LYS A 266 6.04 -13.44 14.16
N GLY A 267 7.36 -13.34 13.97
CA GLY A 267 8.04 -13.72 12.73
C GLY A 267 7.76 -12.79 11.53
N LYS A 268 7.16 -11.61 11.77
CA LYS A 268 6.85 -10.64 10.72
C LYS A 268 7.86 -9.49 10.65
N VAL A 269 8.70 -9.30 11.67
CA VAL A 269 9.70 -8.22 11.68
C VAL A 269 10.98 -8.68 10.97
N LEU A 270 11.38 -7.92 9.96
CA LEU A 270 12.54 -8.25 9.13
C LEU A 270 13.82 -7.65 9.71
N TYR A 271 14.41 -8.31 10.70
CA TYR A 271 15.65 -7.86 11.36
C TYR A 271 16.91 -8.03 10.53
N ASP A 272 16.90 -8.91 9.55
CA ASP A 272 18.04 -9.21 8.69
C ASP A 272 18.00 -8.43 7.36
N HIS A 273 16.92 -7.64 7.13
CA HIS A 273 16.71 -6.80 5.94
C HIS A 273 16.40 -5.36 6.33
N ILE A 274 17.34 -4.71 6.98
CA ILE A 274 17.21 -3.33 7.45
C ILE A 274 17.57 -2.36 6.31
N VAL A 275 16.74 -1.35 6.10
CA VAL A 275 17.04 -0.25 5.17
C VAL A 275 17.52 0.96 5.96
N TYR A 276 18.78 1.30 5.77
CA TYR A 276 19.35 2.47 6.42
C TYR A 276 18.97 3.76 5.67
N LYS A 277 19.00 4.88 6.39
CA LYS A 277 18.83 6.19 5.78
C LYS A 277 20.06 6.49 4.92
N ARG A 278 19.86 6.54 3.60
CA ARG A 278 20.91 6.71 2.59
C ARG A 278 20.53 7.84 1.62
N THR A 279 21.46 8.72 1.37
CA THR A 279 21.30 9.81 0.39
C THR A 279 21.11 9.27 -1.03
N ASP A 280 21.74 8.14 -1.37
CA ASP A 280 21.63 7.52 -2.68
C ASP A 280 20.19 7.09 -2.98
N ILE A 281 19.51 6.46 -1.99
CA ILE A 281 18.11 6.03 -2.10
C ILE A 281 17.19 7.26 -2.19
N GLU A 282 17.47 8.32 -1.40
CA GLU A 282 16.72 9.59 -1.46
C GLU A 282 16.89 10.26 -2.83
N ASN A 283 18.09 10.27 -3.39
CA ASN A 283 18.37 10.79 -4.73
C ASN A 283 17.64 10.01 -5.81
N ALA A 284 17.63 8.67 -5.74
CA ALA A 284 16.87 7.84 -6.68
C ALA A 284 15.39 8.22 -6.68
N MET A 285 14.78 8.34 -5.50
CA MET A 285 13.38 8.78 -5.36
C MET A 285 13.16 10.19 -5.95
N GLY A 286 14.05 11.13 -5.68
CA GLY A 286 14.02 12.48 -6.29
C GLY A 286 14.08 12.46 -7.81
N LEU A 287 14.70 11.45 -8.41
CA LEU A 287 14.74 11.23 -9.85
C LEU A 287 13.56 10.42 -10.40
N GLY A 288 12.70 9.89 -9.52
CA GLY A 288 11.61 8.99 -9.89
C GLY A 288 12.09 7.61 -10.32
N MET A 289 13.27 7.22 -9.85
CA MET A 289 13.90 5.95 -10.15
C MET A 289 13.85 5.02 -8.94
N PRO A 290 13.55 3.72 -9.13
CA PRO A 290 13.77 2.76 -8.05
C PRO A 290 15.26 2.58 -7.80
N ALA A 291 15.64 2.37 -6.55
CA ALA A 291 17.00 1.96 -6.19
C ALA A 291 17.24 0.47 -6.45
N TYR A 292 16.19 -0.34 -6.45
CA TYR A 292 16.25 -1.79 -6.65
C TYR A 292 17.12 -2.18 -7.84
N ASN A 293 18.21 -2.91 -7.54
CA ASN A 293 19.18 -3.42 -8.53
C ASN A 293 19.74 -2.34 -9.45
N THR A 294 20.03 -1.15 -8.93
CA THR A 294 20.66 -0.01 -9.61
C THR A 294 21.87 0.51 -8.82
N GLU A 295 22.58 1.49 -9.40
CA GLU A 295 23.69 2.18 -8.75
C GLU A 295 23.30 2.99 -7.50
N TYR A 296 22.01 3.22 -7.28
CA TYR A 296 21.49 3.90 -6.08
C TYR A 296 21.33 2.98 -4.87
N ASP A 297 21.49 1.67 -5.04
CA ASP A 297 21.50 0.69 -3.94
C ASP A 297 22.91 0.13 -3.72
N ASN A 298 23.86 1.02 -3.44
CA ASN A 298 25.27 0.71 -3.33
C ASN A 298 25.61 -0.36 -2.27
N GLN A 299 24.73 -0.58 -1.30
CA GLN A 299 24.90 -1.59 -0.24
C GLN A 299 24.03 -2.84 -0.47
N GLY A 300 23.19 -2.84 -1.49
CA GLY A 300 22.28 -3.95 -1.78
C GLY A 300 21.09 -4.09 -0.82
N GLU A 301 20.90 -3.14 0.10
CA GLU A 301 19.89 -3.23 1.17
C GLU A 301 18.46 -3.30 0.63
N ILE A 302 18.14 -2.46 -0.36
CA ILE A 302 16.83 -2.43 -1.01
C ILE A 302 16.62 -3.69 -1.85
N THR A 303 17.64 -4.10 -2.60
CA THR A 303 17.56 -5.27 -3.48
C THR A 303 17.32 -6.55 -2.65
N GLU A 304 18.08 -6.76 -1.59
CA GLU A 304 17.91 -7.92 -0.69
C GLU A 304 16.55 -7.92 -0.02
N LEU A 305 16.10 -6.77 0.49
CA LEU A 305 14.77 -6.63 1.10
C LEU A 305 13.66 -6.97 0.10
N VAL A 306 13.70 -6.38 -1.09
CA VAL A 306 12.68 -6.55 -2.12
C VAL A 306 12.64 -7.99 -2.62
N ASP A 307 13.81 -8.61 -2.85
CA ASP A 307 13.89 -10.01 -3.27
C ASP A 307 13.34 -10.96 -2.19
N TYR A 308 13.61 -10.66 -0.91
CA TYR A 308 13.02 -11.41 0.20
C TYR A 308 11.49 -11.25 0.25
N ILE A 309 10.98 -10.02 0.19
CA ILE A 309 9.52 -9.77 0.17
C ILE A 309 8.86 -10.48 -1.02
N ALA A 310 9.44 -10.34 -2.22
CA ALA A 310 8.91 -11.00 -3.42
C ALA A 310 8.94 -12.54 -3.37
N LYS A 311 9.72 -13.13 -2.47
CA LYS A 311 9.75 -14.58 -2.22
C LYS A 311 8.67 -15.02 -1.25
N ILE A 312 8.34 -14.18 -0.27
CA ILE A 312 7.32 -14.50 0.74
C ILE A 312 5.89 -14.10 0.31
N LEU A 313 5.73 -13.21 -0.70
CA LEU A 313 4.45 -12.95 -1.37
C LEU A 313 4.06 -14.13 -2.27
#